data_9e2fb884547e9aa138f723fbae4353d1
#
_entry.id   9e2fb884547e9aa138f723fbae4353d1
#
_cell.length_a   1.000
_cell.length_b   1.000
_cell.length_c   1.000
_cell.angle_alpha   90.00
_cell.angle_beta   90.00
_cell.angle_gamma   90.00
#
_symmetry.space_group_name_H-M   'P 1'
#
loop_
_entity.id
_entity.type
_entity.pdbx_description
1 polymer ?
#
loop_
_entity_poly.entity_id
_entity_poly.type
_entity_poly.pdbx_seq_one_letter_code
_entity_poly.pdbx_strand_id
1 'polypeptide(L)'
;MALFRETADVSVRPAVAGDENAVTEVQVAAWRATGVLGEGVIAALDVPAMRARWSSAISSPPGPGFAVFVALDGPDVVGFAAVSPGQVLSLEVLPESQRAGHGSRLLAAAVDRLRSDGSETVTTWSLVDDKARAAFLESSGLGEDGRSRTLATGVREVVEHRWSAEI
;
A
#
# COMPACT_ATOMS: atom_id res chain seq x y z
N MET A 1 -21.76 -30.51 2.96
CA MET A 1 -21.94 -29.22 3.56
C MET A 1 -20.68 -28.38 3.44
N ALA A 2 -20.72 -27.42 2.61
CA ALA A 2 -19.57 -26.59 2.34
C ALA A 2 -19.74 -25.16 2.90
N LEU A 3 -20.39 -25.05 4.04
CA LEU A 3 -20.83 -23.76 4.58
C LEU A 3 -19.74 -22.91 5.21
N PHE A 4 -18.56 -23.47 5.46
CA PHE A 4 -17.53 -22.78 6.24
C PHE A 4 -16.20 -22.66 5.51
N ARG A 5 -16.24 -22.65 4.20
CA ARG A 5 -15.01 -22.74 3.43
C ARG A 5 -14.42 -21.44 2.99
N GLU A 6 -15.25 -20.50 2.69
CA GLU A 6 -14.92 -19.60 1.63
C GLU A 6 -14.12 -18.39 2.00
N THR A 7 -14.12 -17.97 3.22
CA THR A 7 -13.58 -16.66 3.57
C THR A 7 -12.44 -16.69 4.55
N ALA A 8 -12.10 -17.86 5.05
CA ALA A 8 -11.10 -18.00 6.10
C ALA A 8 -9.68 -17.64 5.67
N ASP A 9 -9.38 -17.85 4.39
CA ASP A 9 -8.02 -17.70 3.88
C ASP A 9 -7.66 -16.29 3.45
N VAL A 10 -8.64 -15.40 3.38
CA VAL A 10 -8.41 -14.02 2.98
C VAL A 10 -8.61 -13.09 4.16
N SER A 11 -7.53 -12.53 4.69
CA SER A 11 -7.56 -11.70 5.89
C SER A 11 -6.56 -10.55 5.81
N VAL A 12 -6.79 -9.54 6.67
CA VAL A 12 -5.84 -8.45 6.91
C VAL A 12 -5.51 -8.44 8.39
N ARG A 13 -4.24 -8.35 8.70
CA ARG A 13 -3.74 -8.21 10.08
C ARG A 13 -2.62 -7.18 10.17
N PRO A 14 -2.31 -6.66 11.37
CA PRO A 14 -1.08 -5.91 11.56
C PRO A 14 0.14 -6.73 11.18
N ALA A 15 1.11 -6.09 10.55
CA ALA A 15 2.38 -6.72 10.22
C ALA A 15 3.18 -7.02 11.49
N VAL A 16 3.92 -8.10 11.46
CA VAL A 16 4.80 -8.53 12.54
C VAL A 16 6.23 -8.72 12.02
N ALA A 17 7.19 -8.73 12.92
CA ALA A 17 8.59 -9.01 12.55
C ALA A 17 8.68 -10.31 11.75
N GLY A 18 9.38 -10.28 10.64
CA GLY A 18 9.45 -11.36 9.65
C GLY A 18 8.64 -11.09 8.39
N ASP A 19 7.64 -10.20 8.43
CA ASP A 19 6.85 -9.84 7.25
C ASP A 19 7.60 -8.93 6.26
N GLU A 20 8.67 -8.28 6.69
CA GLU A 20 9.41 -7.30 5.89
C GLU A 20 9.91 -7.84 4.55
N ASN A 21 10.26 -9.11 4.48
CA ASN A 21 10.68 -9.74 3.23
C ASN A 21 9.53 -9.79 2.22
N ALA A 22 8.39 -10.32 2.64
CA ALA A 22 7.22 -10.42 1.79
C ALA A 22 6.68 -9.05 1.39
N VAL A 23 6.65 -8.07 2.31
CA VAL A 23 6.24 -6.70 2.02
C VAL A 23 7.13 -6.08 0.95
N THR A 24 8.45 -6.26 1.05
CA THR A 24 9.40 -5.76 0.06
C THR A 24 9.18 -6.42 -1.30
N GLU A 25 9.00 -7.73 -1.33
CA GLU A 25 8.72 -8.48 -2.56
C GLU A 25 7.43 -8.02 -3.23
N VAL A 26 6.36 -7.83 -2.47
CA VAL A 26 5.08 -7.30 -2.97
C VAL A 26 5.29 -5.91 -3.58
N GLN A 27 6.00 -5.03 -2.90
CA GLN A 27 6.24 -3.67 -3.37
C GLN A 27 6.98 -3.65 -4.70
N VAL A 28 8.07 -4.39 -4.80
CA VAL A 28 8.87 -4.46 -6.03
C VAL A 28 8.08 -5.08 -7.18
N ALA A 29 7.38 -6.19 -6.91
CA ALA A 29 6.56 -6.86 -7.92
C ALA A 29 5.43 -5.97 -8.44
N ALA A 30 4.73 -5.27 -7.55
CA ALA A 30 3.66 -4.36 -7.92
C ALA A 30 4.18 -3.18 -8.75
N TRP A 31 5.28 -2.56 -8.34
CA TRP A 31 5.89 -1.46 -9.09
C TRP A 31 6.37 -1.88 -10.47
N ARG A 32 6.96 -3.06 -10.58
CA ARG A 32 7.37 -3.60 -11.88
C ARG A 32 6.20 -3.85 -12.80
N ALA A 33 5.11 -4.40 -12.27
CA ALA A 33 3.94 -4.78 -13.05
C ALA A 33 3.21 -3.58 -13.67
N THR A 34 3.18 -2.43 -13.00
CA THR A 34 2.53 -1.22 -13.56
C THR A 34 3.29 -0.66 -14.75
N GLY A 35 4.59 -0.84 -14.82
CA GLY A 35 5.46 -0.27 -15.83
C GLY A 35 5.62 1.25 -15.75
N VAL A 36 4.93 1.93 -14.85
CA VAL A 36 4.89 3.40 -14.77
C VAL A 36 6.25 3.99 -14.39
N LEU A 37 6.97 3.33 -13.48
CA LEU A 37 8.31 3.78 -13.07
C LEU A 37 9.37 3.49 -14.11
N GLY A 38 9.18 2.47 -14.93
CA GLY A 38 10.13 2.03 -15.95
C GLY A 38 11.24 1.13 -15.41
N GLU A 39 11.82 0.33 -16.31
CA GLU A 39 12.84 -0.67 -15.96
C GLU A 39 14.09 -0.07 -15.32
N GLY A 40 14.50 1.13 -15.75
CA GLY A 40 15.68 1.80 -15.19
C GLY A 40 15.52 2.11 -13.70
N VAL A 41 14.34 2.55 -13.27
CA VAL A 41 14.05 2.81 -11.86
C VAL A 41 14.04 1.51 -11.08
N ILE A 42 13.37 0.48 -11.61
CA ILE A 42 13.28 -0.83 -10.95
C ILE A 42 14.67 -1.45 -10.80
N ALA A 43 15.51 -1.39 -11.83
CA ALA A 43 16.87 -1.91 -11.79
C ALA A 43 17.77 -1.16 -10.79
N ALA A 44 17.47 0.11 -10.50
CA ALA A 44 18.24 0.94 -9.57
C ALA A 44 17.79 0.81 -8.11
N LEU A 45 16.75 0.04 -7.82
CA LEU A 45 16.26 -0.13 -6.44
C LEU A 45 17.27 -0.83 -5.56
N ASP A 46 17.53 -0.26 -4.40
CA ASP A 46 18.28 -0.91 -3.33
C ASP A 46 17.32 -1.77 -2.49
N VAL A 47 17.10 -3.00 -2.93
CA VAL A 47 16.14 -3.91 -2.28
C VAL A 47 16.54 -4.24 -0.83
N PRO A 48 17.82 -4.50 -0.49
CA PRO A 48 18.22 -4.67 0.90
C PRO A 48 17.91 -3.46 1.77
N ALA A 49 18.11 -2.24 1.27
CA ALA A 49 17.76 -1.02 2.01
C ALA A 49 16.24 -0.85 2.16
N MET A 50 15.45 -1.21 1.16
CA MET A 50 14.00 -1.23 1.26
C MET A 50 13.52 -2.19 2.35
N ARG A 51 14.08 -3.40 2.38
CA ARG A 51 13.77 -4.41 3.39
C ARG A 51 14.10 -3.92 4.80
N ALA A 52 15.26 -3.29 4.97
CA ALA A 52 15.66 -2.72 6.25
C ALA A 52 14.71 -1.63 6.73
N ARG A 53 14.23 -0.77 5.83
CA ARG A 53 13.23 0.25 6.14
C ARG A 53 11.89 -0.37 6.56
N TRP A 54 11.44 -1.41 5.87
CA TRP A 54 10.23 -2.11 6.27
C TRP A 54 10.38 -2.82 7.62
N SER A 55 11.52 -3.44 7.87
CA SER A 55 11.82 -4.03 9.18
C SER A 55 11.70 -2.99 10.30
N SER A 56 12.26 -1.81 10.12
CA SER A 56 12.16 -0.72 11.07
C SER A 56 10.73 -0.21 11.23
N ALA A 57 10.00 -0.03 10.13
CA ALA A 57 8.62 0.45 10.17
C ALA A 57 7.68 -0.52 10.92
N ILE A 58 7.95 -1.82 10.82
CA ILE A 58 7.15 -2.85 11.46
C ILE A 58 7.52 -3.00 12.94
N SER A 59 8.82 -3.09 13.24
CA SER A 59 9.32 -3.43 14.59
C SER A 59 9.52 -2.21 15.49
N SER A 60 9.78 -1.05 14.92
CA SER A 60 10.08 0.19 15.65
C SER A 60 9.47 1.39 14.91
N PRO A 61 8.14 1.50 14.84
CA PRO A 61 7.49 2.61 14.17
C PRO A 61 7.95 3.96 14.75
N PRO A 62 8.03 5.01 13.93
CA PRO A 62 8.60 6.31 14.36
C PRO A 62 7.75 7.04 15.40
N GLY A 63 6.49 6.65 15.58
CA GLY A 63 5.64 7.27 16.58
C GLY A 63 4.19 6.79 16.51
N PRO A 64 3.28 7.37 17.32
CA PRO A 64 1.85 7.07 17.27
C PRO A 64 1.27 7.36 15.89
N GLY A 65 0.31 6.56 15.46
CA GLY A 65 -0.34 6.73 14.17
C GLY A 65 0.37 6.09 12.99
N PHE A 66 1.56 5.53 13.19
CA PHE A 66 2.25 4.73 12.16
C PHE A 66 1.92 3.26 12.35
N ALA A 67 1.54 2.60 11.26
CA ALA A 67 1.23 1.17 11.26
C ALA A 67 1.41 0.56 9.88
N VAL A 68 1.66 -0.74 9.86
CA VAL A 68 1.73 -1.55 8.64
C VAL A 68 0.75 -2.71 8.79
N PHE A 69 -0.02 -2.96 7.74
CA PHE A 69 -0.96 -4.08 7.64
C PHE A 69 -0.55 -4.99 6.49
N VAL A 70 -0.79 -6.27 6.62
CA VAL A 70 -0.58 -7.23 5.53
C VAL A 70 -1.88 -7.94 5.22
N ALA A 71 -2.09 -8.23 3.94
CA ALA A 71 -3.18 -9.06 3.44
C ALA A 71 -2.65 -10.48 3.20
N LEU A 72 -3.40 -11.45 3.65
CA LEU A 72 -3.05 -12.87 3.55
C LEU A 72 -3.99 -13.60 2.60
N ASP A 73 -3.42 -14.49 1.83
CA ASP A 73 -4.13 -15.53 1.11
C ASP A 73 -3.60 -16.87 1.63
N GLY A 74 -4.39 -17.54 2.49
CA GLY A 74 -3.88 -18.65 3.27
C GLY A 74 -2.69 -18.20 4.15
N PRO A 75 -1.54 -18.88 4.09
CA PRO A 75 -0.35 -18.51 4.87
C PRO A 75 0.48 -17.39 4.22
N ASP A 76 0.18 -17.01 2.98
CA ASP A 76 1.04 -16.14 2.17
C ASP A 76 0.63 -14.67 2.30
N VAL A 77 1.60 -13.80 2.50
CA VAL A 77 1.42 -12.35 2.39
C VAL A 77 1.38 -11.97 0.91
N VAL A 78 0.24 -11.42 0.49
CA VAL A 78 0.01 -11.05 -0.92
C VAL A 78 -0.20 -9.55 -1.13
N GLY A 79 -0.26 -8.79 -0.06
CA GLY A 79 -0.43 -7.33 -0.12
C GLY A 79 -0.08 -6.67 1.20
N PHE A 80 0.05 -5.36 1.18
CA PHE A 80 0.30 -4.57 2.39
C PHE A 80 -0.24 -3.14 2.24
N ALA A 81 -0.45 -2.51 3.37
CA ALA A 81 -0.70 -1.07 3.48
C ALA A 81 0.10 -0.49 4.64
N ALA A 82 0.60 0.71 4.47
CA ALA A 82 1.28 1.46 5.51
C ALA A 82 0.60 2.81 5.71
N VAL A 83 0.42 3.21 6.96
CA VAL A 83 -0.22 4.46 7.34
C VAL A 83 0.68 5.31 8.22
N SER A 84 0.49 6.61 8.13
CA SER A 84 0.96 7.62 9.07
C SER A 84 -0.24 8.49 9.45
N PRO A 85 -0.14 9.42 10.42
CA PRO A 85 -1.27 10.24 10.78
C PRO A 85 -1.96 10.91 9.58
N GLY A 86 -3.23 10.58 9.36
CA GLY A 86 -4.04 11.13 8.27
C GLY A 86 -3.73 10.64 6.86
N GLN A 87 -2.81 9.69 6.70
CA GLN A 87 -2.31 9.33 5.38
C GLN A 87 -2.12 7.83 5.19
N VAL A 88 -2.47 7.33 4.01
CA VAL A 88 -2.01 6.04 3.50
C VAL A 88 -0.73 6.29 2.70
N LEU A 89 0.38 5.80 3.23
CA LEU A 89 1.72 5.98 2.64
C LEU A 89 1.95 5.05 1.45
N SER A 90 1.48 3.81 1.56
CA SER A 90 1.64 2.77 0.55
C SER A 90 0.49 1.79 0.65
N LEU A 91 0.08 1.27 -0.49
CA LEU A 91 -0.87 0.16 -0.58
C LEU A 91 -0.57 -0.59 -1.86
N GLU A 92 -0.14 -1.84 -1.73
CA GLU A 92 0.21 -2.67 -2.87
C GLU A 92 -0.31 -4.10 -2.69
N VAL A 93 -0.67 -4.73 -3.81
CA VAL A 93 -1.08 -6.13 -3.88
C VAL A 93 -0.28 -6.80 -5.00
N LEU A 94 0.16 -8.03 -4.77
CA LEU A 94 0.82 -8.82 -5.82
C LEU A 94 -0.05 -8.86 -7.09
N PRO A 95 0.54 -8.69 -8.28
CA PRO A 95 -0.21 -8.68 -9.54
C PRO A 95 -1.13 -9.89 -9.71
N GLU A 96 -0.66 -11.08 -9.39
CA GLU A 96 -1.41 -12.34 -9.48
C GLU A 96 -2.53 -12.47 -8.44
N SER A 97 -2.52 -11.64 -7.40
CA SER A 97 -3.51 -11.68 -6.31
C SER A 97 -4.49 -10.51 -6.39
N GLN A 98 -4.40 -9.66 -7.40
CA GLN A 98 -5.31 -8.55 -7.60
C GLN A 98 -6.71 -9.03 -7.96
N ARG A 99 -7.72 -8.15 -7.75
CA ARG A 99 -9.14 -8.40 -8.00
C ARG A 99 -9.77 -9.49 -7.12
N ALA A 100 -9.12 -9.87 -6.03
CA ALA A 100 -9.64 -10.75 -5.00
C ALA A 100 -10.11 -10.01 -3.73
N GLY A 101 -10.15 -8.67 -3.78
CA GLY A 101 -10.61 -7.82 -2.68
C GLY A 101 -9.54 -7.48 -1.65
N HIS A 102 -8.29 -7.89 -1.83
CA HIS A 102 -7.21 -7.59 -0.89
C HIS A 102 -6.96 -6.09 -0.74
N GLY A 103 -6.91 -5.36 -1.86
CA GLY A 103 -6.71 -3.91 -1.86
C GLY A 103 -7.81 -3.17 -1.10
N SER A 104 -9.07 -3.54 -1.32
CA SER A 104 -10.21 -2.93 -0.62
C SER A 104 -10.18 -3.22 0.87
N ARG A 105 -9.82 -4.44 1.28
CA ARG A 105 -9.69 -4.79 2.70
C ARG A 105 -8.52 -4.09 3.37
N LEU A 106 -7.39 -3.96 2.69
CA LEU A 106 -6.25 -3.19 3.18
C LEU A 106 -6.60 -1.72 3.36
N LEU A 107 -7.28 -1.12 2.39
CA LEU A 107 -7.72 0.27 2.50
C LEU A 107 -8.72 0.45 3.64
N ALA A 108 -9.65 -0.47 3.81
CA ALA A 108 -10.60 -0.45 4.92
C ALA A 108 -9.89 -0.53 6.28
N ALA A 109 -8.93 -1.41 6.44
CA ALA A 109 -8.12 -1.51 7.66
C ALA A 109 -7.32 -0.23 7.92
N ALA A 110 -6.74 0.34 6.89
CA ALA A 110 -6.01 1.60 6.98
C ALA A 110 -6.94 2.75 7.44
N VAL A 111 -8.09 2.89 6.82
CA VAL A 111 -9.07 3.93 7.15
C VAL A 111 -9.61 3.75 8.57
N ASP A 112 -9.93 2.52 8.97
CA ASP A 112 -10.37 2.23 10.34
C ASP A 112 -9.31 2.61 11.37
N ARG A 113 -8.04 2.36 11.07
CA ARG A 113 -6.95 2.78 11.94
C ARG A 113 -6.85 4.30 12.03
N LEU A 114 -6.94 5.00 10.91
CA LEU A 114 -6.90 6.47 10.89
C LEU A 114 -8.05 7.07 11.68
N ARG A 115 -9.27 6.53 11.54
CA ARG A 115 -10.43 6.94 12.35
C ARG A 115 -10.18 6.72 13.85
N SER A 116 -9.70 5.55 14.21
CA SER A 116 -9.35 5.20 15.60
C SER A 116 -8.34 6.18 16.20
N ASP A 117 -7.41 6.65 15.37
CA ASP A 117 -6.39 7.62 15.77
C ASP A 117 -6.91 9.07 15.77
N GLY A 118 -8.18 9.30 15.40
CA GLY A 118 -8.82 10.61 15.42
C GLY A 118 -8.73 11.39 14.11
N SER A 119 -8.33 10.77 13.02
CA SER A 119 -8.33 11.42 11.70
C SER A 119 -9.76 11.58 11.17
N GLU A 120 -10.06 12.73 10.61
CA GLU A 120 -11.32 13.03 9.93
C GLU A 120 -11.20 12.93 8.40
N THR A 121 -9.98 12.88 7.91
CA THR A 121 -9.68 12.78 6.48
C THR A 121 -8.57 11.77 6.24
N VAL A 122 -8.58 11.17 5.06
CA VAL A 122 -7.49 10.36 4.55
C VAL A 122 -6.92 10.99 3.31
N THR A 123 -5.59 10.97 3.19
CA THR A 123 -4.89 11.37 1.97
C THR A 123 -3.95 10.26 1.50
N THR A 124 -3.68 10.22 0.21
CA THR A 124 -2.68 9.35 -0.39
C THR A 124 -2.17 9.95 -1.69
N TRP A 125 -0.98 9.54 -2.11
CA TRP A 125 -0.37 9.99 -3.35
C TRP A 125 -0.37 8.86 -4.38
N SER A 126 -0.60 9.20 -5.63
CA SER A 126 -0.58 8.27 -6.74
C SER A 126 0.13 8.87 -7.93
N LEU A 127 0.94 8.06 -8.60
CA LEU A 127 1.60 8.46 -9.86
C LEU A 127 0.53 8.84 -10.90
N VAL A 128 0.74 9.97 -11.58
CA VAL A 128 -0.21 10.50 -12.57
C VAL A 128 -0.54 9.48 -13.66
N ASP A 129 0.45 8.69 -14.06
CA ASP A 129 0.30 7.71 -15.14
C ASP A 129 -0.24 6.35 -14.67
N ASP A 130 -0.42 6.14 -13.37
CA ASP A 130 -0.99 4.90 -12.82
C ASP A 130 -2.52 4.94 -12.87
N LYS A 131 -3.08 4.65 -14.04
CA LYS A 131 -4.53 4.70 -14.27
C LYS A 131 -5.30 3.65 -13.48
N ALA A 132 -4.71 2.49 -13.23
CA ALA A 132 -5.33 1.45 -12.43
C ALA A 132 -5.46 1.88 -10.96
N ARG A 133 -4.44 2.53 -10.42
CA ARG A 133 -4.48 3.10 -9.07
C ARG A 133 -5.52 4.20 -8.97
N ALA A 134 -5.57 5.11 -9.95
CA ALA A 134 -6.57 6.18 -9.97
C ALA A 134 -8.01 5.62 -9.98
N ALA A 135 -8.27 4.62 -10.81
CA ALA A 135 -9.58 3.96 -10.86
C ALA A 135 -9.94 3.27 -9.52
N PHE A 136 -8.98 2.63 -8.87
CA PHE A 136 -9.17 2.03 -7.55
C PHE A 136 -9.51 3.08 -6.49
N LEU A 137 -8.77 4.17 -6.44
CA LEU A 137 -9.00 5.25 -5.48
C LEU A 137 -10.37 5.90 -5.70
N GLU A 138 -10.72 6.19 -6.94
CA GLU A 138 -12.01 6.76 -7.29
C GLU A 138 -13.16 5.83 -6.89
N SER A 139 -13.09 4.55 -7.21
CA SER A 139 -14.10 3.57 -6.83
C SER A 139 -14.21 3.37 -5.32
N SER A 140 -13.16 3.69 -4.58
CA SER A 140 -13.12 3.63 -3.11
C SER A 140 -13.64 4.90 -2.44
N GLY A 141 -13.99 5.93 -3.22
CA GLY A 141 -14.57 7.17 -2.71
C GLY A 141 -13.57 8.32 -2.51
N LEU A 142 -12.32 8.17 -2.94
CA LEU A 142 -11.35 9.27 -2.92
C LEU A 142 -11.44 10.07 -4.21
N GLY A 143 -11.05 11.35 -4.14
CA GLY A 143 -10.93 12.23 -5.29
C GLY A 143 -9.62 13.01 -5.24
N GLU A 144 -9.14 13.43 -6.39
CA GLU A 144 -8.00 14.34 -6.47
C GLU A 144 -8.34 15.68 -5.80
N ASP A 145 -7.42 16.20 -5.00
CA ASP A 145 -7.63 17.46 -4.26
C ASP A 145 -6.86 18.65 -4.86
N GLY A 146 -6.28 18.49 -6.03
CA GLY A 146 -5.56 19.53 -6.75
C GLY A 146 -4.10 19.70 -6.36
N ARG A 147 -3.59 18.92 -5.42
CA ARG A 147 -2.18 18.95 -5.04
C ARG A 147 -1.37 17.97 -5.87
N SER A 148 -0.17 18.41 -6.26
CA SER A 148 0.80 17.57 -6.98
C SER A 148 2.17 17.72 -6.37
N ARG A 149 3.02 16.73 -6.62
CA ARG A 149 4.44 16.79 -6.27
C ARG A 149 5.28 16.06 -7.31
N THR A 150 6.53 16.46 -7.43
CA THR A 150 7.52 15.81 -8.28
C THR A 150 8.53 15.10 -7.42
N LEU A 151 8.81 13.85 -7.75
CA LEU A 151 9.79 13.02 -7.05
C LEU A 151 10.95 12.69 -7.98
N ALA A 152 12.17 12.87 -7.47
CA ALA A 152 13.37 12.39 -8.13
C ALA A 152 13.62 10.93 -7.76
N THR A 153 13.71 10.07 -8.76
CA THR A 153 13.96 8.63 -8.55
C THR A 153 15.44 8.25 -8.65
N GLY A 154 16.29 9.22 -8.95
CA GLY A 154 17.70 8.97 -9.28
C GLY A 154 17.93 8.61 -10.75
N VAL A 155 16.88 8.28 -11.49
CA VAL A 155 16.91 7.96 -12.93
C VAL A 155 16.11 8.99 -13.72
N ARG A 156 14.95 9.36 -13.23
CA ARG A 156 14.08 10.40 -13.83
C ARG A 156 13.19 11.01 -12.76
N GLU A 157 12.53 12.09 -13.11
CA GLU A 157 11.46 12.66 -12.28
C GLU A 157 10.12 11.99 -12.60
N VAL A 158 9.28 11.82 -11.58
CA VAL A 158 7.92 11.35 -11.70
C VAL A 158 6.98 12.28 -10.94
N VAL A 159 5.75 12.42 -11.43
CA VAL A 159 4.75 13.31 -10.85
C VAL A 159 3.66 12.48 -10.16
N GLU A 160 3.30 12.89 -8.96
CA GLU A 160 2.17 12.33 -8.24
C GLU A 160 1.09 13.39 -8.01
N HIS A 161 -0.17 12.94 -8.02
CA HIS A 161 -1.31 13.71 -7.53
C HIS A 161 -1.75 13.18 -6.18
N ARG A 162 -2.24 14.10 -5.33
CA ARG A 162 -2.82 13.73 -4.04
C ARG A 162 -4.31 13.47 -4.18
N TRP A 163 -4.74 12.41 -3.51
CA TRP A 163 -6.13 11.99 -3.40
C TRP A 163 -6.56 12.10 -1.96
N SER A 164 -7.82 12.44 -1.72
CA SER A 164 -8.36 12.59 -0.38
C SER A 164 -9.83 12.21 -0.29
N ALA A 165 -10.26 11.93 0.92
CA ALA A 165 -11.66 11.73 1.29
C ALA A 165 -11.87 12.08 2.76
N GLU A 166 -13.10 12.46 3.11
CA GLU A 166 -13.53 12.48 4.51
C GLU A 166 -13.78 11.05 4.98
N ILE A 167 -13.48 10.77 6.25
CA ILE A 167 -13.62 9.42 6.82
C ILE A 167 -14.30 9.45 8.18
#